data_d230e40b5b5a658f3406849036107718
#
_entry.id   d230e40b5b5a658f3406849036107718
#
_cell.length_a   1.000
_cell.length_b   1.000
_cell.length_c   1.000
_cell.angle_alpha   90.00
_cell.angle_beta   90.00
_cell.angle_gamma   90.00
#
_symmetry.space_group_name_H-M   'P 1'
#
loop_
_entity.id
_entity.type
_entity.pdbx_description
1 polymer ?
#
loop_
_entity_poly.entity_id
_entity_poly.type
_entity_poly.pdbx_seq_one_letter_code
_entity_poly.pdbx_strand_id
1 'polypeptide(L)'
;MLNVMSSVEDCKAENGFDCRNYGVLDGMPECKKLFADILDVEPKNIIIGGTSSLNLMYDYLNQCMYLGVAGSEPWSKQGKVKFICNTPGYDRHFAITELFGIEMISVEMDEFGPDVEEIAELVKDPMVKGMFCVPKYSNPNGVTYTDERVKALAALKPAAKDFRVIWDNDYIIHELTDTPDVLMNIFEACKEFGTEDNFVEFTSTSKISFPGAGVSAMAASDNNIAEIKKRLNFQTISYDKLNQLRHVKFFKNADGVKAHMDKHAAIMAPKFNMVLDMLEKEIAPLGIGEWVKVKGGYFISYNTVGSSAKRIGELCKNAGLVL
;
A
#
# COMPACT_ATOMS: atom_id res chain seq x y z
N MET A 1 8.12 6.22 21.85
CA MET A 1 7.48 4.91 21.63
C MET A 1 8.05 3.78 22.50
N LEU A 2 9.36 3.64 22.69
CA LEU A 2 9.93 2.53 23.47
C LEU A 2 9.50 2.53 24.95
N ASN A 3 9.24 3.69 25.52
CA ASN A 3 8.94 3.86 26.95
C ASN A 3 7.44 3.86 27.29
N VAL A 4 6.54 3.57 26.35
CA VAL A 4 5.10 3.57 26.62
C VAL A 4 4.59 2.27 27.25
N MET A 5 5.47 1.28 27.41
CA MET A 5 5.18 -0.01 28.03
C MET A 5 6.30 -0.36 29.01
N SER A 6 6.16 0.09 30.25
CA SER A 6 7.17 -0.05 31.30
C SER A 6 6.71 -0.90 32.48
N SER A 7 5.42 -1.29 32.53
CA SER A 7 4.84 -2.09 33.60
C SER A 7 3.93 -3.20 33.06
N VAL A 8 3.52 -4.12 33.94
CA VAL A 8 2.55 -5.19 33.62
C VAL A 8 1.18 -4.59 33.25
N GLU A 9 0.78 -3.50 33.88
CA GLU A 9 -0.49 -2.81 33.60
C GLU A 9 -0.49 -2.21 32.19
N ASP A 10 0.67 -1.83 31.68
CA ASP A 10 0.80 -1.33 30.30
C ASP A 10 0.55 -2.42 29.25
N CYS A 11 0.57 -3.69 29.61
CA CYS A 11 0.27 -4.82 28.73
C CYS A 11 -1.24 -5.10 28.59
N LYS A 12 -2.11 -4.31 29.22
CA LYS A 12 -3.55 -4.46 29.14
C LYS A 12 -4.18 -3.50 28.14
N ALA A 13 -5.10 -4.01 27.33
CA ALA A 13 -6.00 -3.25 26.48
C ALA A 13 -7.00 -2.44 27.32
N GLU A 14 -7.72 -1.49 26.71
CA GLU A 14 -8.71 -0.65 27.42
C GLU A 14 -9.82 -1.47 28.08
N ASN A 15 -10.22 -2.58 27.49
CA ASN A 15 -11.21 -3.52 28.04
C ASN A 15 -10.65 -4.47 29.12
N GLY A 16 -9.40 -4.28 29.55
CA GLY A 16 -8.73 -5.11 30.55
C GLY A 16 -8.12 -6.41 30.00
N PHE A 17 -8.22 -6.70 28.69
CA PHE A 17 -7.62 -7.89 28.10
C PHE A 17 -6.09 -7.82 28.20
N ASP A 18 -5.48 -8.90 28.71
CA ASP A 18 -4.02 -9.03 28.81
C ASP A 18 -3.44 -9.43 27.45
N CYS A 19 -2.76 -8.48 26.80
CA CYS A 19 -2.21 -8.64 25.46
C CYS A 19 -1.05 -9.65 25.37
N ARG A 20 -0.56 -10.18 26.49
CA ARG A 20 0.40 -11.28 26.54
C ARG A 20 -0.25 -12.64 26.28
N ASN A 21 -1.58 -12.73 26.38
CA ASN A 21 -2.35 -13.94 26.15
C ASN A 21 -2.65 -14.20 24.66
N TYR A 22 -3.11 -15.39 24.35
CA TYR A 22 -3.67 -15.76 23.05
C TYR A 22 -4.97 -15.01 22.74
N GLY A 23 -5.44 -15.13 21.52
CA GLY A 23 -6.75 -14.60 21.09
C GLY A 23 -6.65 -13.26 20.33
N VAL A 24 -7.82 -12.75 19.98
CA VAL A 24 -8.00 -11.54 19.16
C VAL A 24 -7.35 -11.72 17.77
N LEU A 25 -7.88 -12.68 17.02
CA LEU A 25 -7.34 -13.16 15.75
C LEU A 25 -7.11 -12.05 14.71
N ASP A 26 -8.08 -11.14 14.55
CA ASP A 26 -8.09 -10.09 13.53
C ASP A 26 -7.55 -8.74 14.02
N GLY A 27 -6.96 -8.72 15.22
CA GLY A 27 -6.33 -7.55 15.80
C GLY A 27 -7.13 -6.90 16.93
N MET A 28 -6.42 -6.14 17.78
CA MET A 28 -7.01 -5.43 18.91
C MET A 28 -8.02 -4.39 18.44
N PRO A 29 -9.17 -4.23 19.11
CA PRO A 29 -10.20 -3.26 18.74
C PRO A 29 -9.66 -1.83 18.60
N GLU A 30 -8.80 -1.40 19.53
CA GLU A 30 -8.19 -0.06 19.52
C GLU A 30 -7.23 0.12 18.33
N CYS A 31 -6.49 -0.93 17.98
CA CYS A 31 -5.60 -0.89 16.82
C CYS A 31 -6.39 -0.89 15.51
N LYS A 32 -7.45 -1.70 15.42
CA LYS A 32 -8.38 -1.67 14.27
C LYS A 32 -9.01 -0.29 14.11
N LYS A 33 -9.44 0.33 15.22
CA LYS A 33 -9.97 1.70 15.17
C LYS A 33 -8.94 2.71 14.66
N LEU A 34 -7.69 2.62 15.12
CA LEU A 34 -6.61 3.51 14.68
C LEU A 34 -6.42 3.45 13.16
N PHE A 35 -6.33 2.23 12.59
CA PHE A 35 -6.18 2.06 11.15
C PHE A 35 -7.45 2.40 10.38
N ALA A 36 -8.63 2.12 10.94
CA ALA A 36 -9.91 2.50 10.35
C ALA A 36 -10.05 4.01 10.20
N ASP A 37 -9.64 4.77 11.23
CA ASP A 37 -9.63 6.23 11.18
C ASP A 37 -8.61 6.79 10.18
N ILE A 38 -7.48 6.09 9.94
CA ILE A 38 -6.46 6.48 8.94
C ILE A 38 -6.94 6.20 7.50
N LEU A 39 -7.61 5.06 7.30
CA LEU A 39 -8.05 4.60 5.99
C LEU A 39 -9.49 5.06 5.64
N ASP A 40 -10.15 5.75 6.57
CA ASP A 40 -11.54 6.18 6.45
C ASP A 40 -12.50 5.03 6.09
N VAL A 41 -12.46 3.97 6.93
CA VAL A 41 -13.31 2.78 6.81
C VAL A 41 -13.86 2.37 8.18
N GLU A 42 -14.82 1.43 8.21
CA GLU A 42 -15.34 0.89 9.47
C GLU A 42 -14.32 -0.06 10.14
N PRO A 43 -14.15 -0.05 11.47
CA PRO A 43 -13.24 -0.95 12.17
C PRO A 43 -13.50 -2.43 11.93
N LYS A 44 -14.75 -2.83 11.63
CA LYS A 44 -15.12 -4.21 11.29
C LYS A 44 -14.45 -4.69 9.99
N ASN A 45 -14.13 -3.75 9.09
CA ASN A 45 -13.51 -3.98 7.79
C ASN A 45 -11.96 -4.01 7.85
N ILE A 46 -11.37 -3.95 9.06
CA ILE A 46 -9.93 -3.99 9.28
C ILE A 46 -9.50 -5.36 9.84
N ILE A 47 -8.39 -5.88 9.31
CA ILE A 47 -7.61 -6.96 9.91
C ILE A 47 -6.19 -6.41 10.16
N ILE A 48 -5.72 -6.56 11.40
CA ILE A 48 -4.36 -6.21 11.78
C ILE A 48 -3.44 -7.39 11.49
N GLY A 49 -2.29 -7.11 10.87
CA GLY A 49 -1.28 -8.10 10.50
C GLY A 49 -0.01 -8.02 11.34
N GLY A 50 1.06 -8.53 10.76
CA GLY A 50 2.42 -8.48 11.31
C GLY A 50 3.09 -7.13 11.10
N THR A 51 4.39 -7.15 10.83
CA THR A 51 5.20 -5.93 10.76
C THR A 51 5.11 -5.17 9.43
N SER A 52 4.65 -5.80 8.36
CA SER A 52 4.75 -5.27 7.00
C SER A 52 3.51 -5.55 6.16
N SER A 53 3.03 -4.53 5.43
CA SER A 53 1.99 -4.68 4.41
C SER A 53 2.38 -5.69 3.33
N LEU A 54 3.66 -5.76 2.97
CA LEU A 54 4.18 -6.73 1.99
C LEU A 54 3.90 -8.19 2.40
N ASN A 55 4.03 -8.53 3.69
CA ASN A 55 3.68 -9.86 4.19
C ASN A 55 2.18 -10.15 4.00
N LEU A 56 1.32 -9.18 4.32
CA LEU A 56 -0.13 -9.35 4.15
C LEU A 56 -0.50 -9.51 2.67
N MET A 57 0.11 -8.74 1.77
CA MET A 57 -0.10 -8.86 0.33
C MET A 57 0.36 -10.23 -0.18
N TYR A 58 1.53 -10.69 0.24
CA TYR A 58 2.04 -12.03 -0.09
C TYR A 58 1.08 -13.13 0.40
N ASP A 59 0.66 -13.05 1.67
CA ASP A 59 -0.27 -14.02 2.25
C ASP A 59 -1.62 -14.03 1.53
N TYR A 60 -2.13 -12.85 1.17
CA TYR A 60 -3.39 -12.74 0.42
C TYR A 60 -3.28 -13.34 -0.99
N LEU A 61 -2.22 -13.03 -1.72
CA LEU A 61 -1.98 -13.63 -3.04
C LEU A 61 -1.74 -15.14 -2.95
N ASN A 62 -1.03 -15.61 -1.91
CA ASN A 62 -0.88 -17.04 -1.65
C ASN A 62 -2.25 -17.71 -1.42
N GLN A 63 -3.17 -17.05 -0.71
CA GLN A 63 -4.54 -17.54 -0.57
C GLN A 63 -5.27 -17.61 -1.90
N CYS A 64 -5.16 -16.59 -2.75
CA CYS A 64 -5.74 -16.58 -4.09
C CYS A 64 -5.19 -17.75 -4.94
N MET A 65 -3.88 -17.96 -4.88
CA MET A 65 -3.19 -19.01 -5.64
C MET A 65 -3.59 -20.43 -5.23
N TYR A 66 -3.71 -20.70 -3.93
CA TYR A 66 -3.83 -22.07 -3.43
C TYR A 66 -5.18 -22.41 -2.78
N LEU A 67 -5.96 -21.42 -2.35
CA LEU A 67 -7.27 -21.65 -1.71
C LEU A 67 -8.43 -21.08 -2.54
N GLY A 68 -8.15 -20.23 -3.51
CA GLY A 68 -9.15 -19.50 -4.31
C GLY A 68 -9.78 -18.35 -3.53
N VAL A 69 -10.54 -17.50 -4.19
CA VAL A 69 -11.30 -16.37 -3.61
C VAL A 69 -12.65 -16.24 -4.30
N ALA A 70 -13.61 -15.58 -3.65
CA ALA A 70 -14.97 -15.40 -4.16
C ALA A 70 -15.65 -16.73 -4.57
N GLY A 71 -15.35 -17.81 -3.89
CA GLY A 71 -15.86 -19.15 -4.20
C GLY A 71 -15.37 -19.72 -5.54
N SER A 72 -14.28 -19.17 -6.09
CA SER A 72 -13.62 -19.71 -7.29
C SER A 72 -12.61 -20.78 -6.93
N GLU A 73 -12.24 -21.60 -7.91
CA GLU A 73 -11.08 -22.48 -7.78
C GLU A 73 -9.79 -21.68 -7.52
N PRO A 74 -8.79 -22.28 -6.88
CA PRO A 74 -7.46 -21.68 -6.75
C PRO A 74 -6.89 -21.22 -8.10
N TRP A 75 -6.27 -20.06 -8.16
CA TRP A 75 -5.69 -19.54 -9.40
C TRP A 75 -4.67 -20.51 -10.00
N SER A 76 -3.91 -21.24 -9.16
CA SER A 76 -2.98 -22.27 -9.62
C SER A 76 -3.61 -23.42 -10.40
N LYS A 77 -4.94 -23.59 -10.30
CA LYS A 77 -5.69 -24.63 -11.03
C LYS A 77 -6.42 -24.09 -12.27
N GLN A 78 -6.39 -22.79 -12.49
CA GLN A 78 -7.12 -22.14 -13.58
C GLN A 78 -6.27 -21.97 -14.87
N GLY A 79 -5.10 -22.58 -14.95
CA GLY A 79 -4.17 -22.45 -16.07
C GLY A 79 -3.19 -21.28 -15.87
N LYS A 80 -2.81 -20.61 -16.96
CA LYS A 80 -1.84 -19.51 -16.91
C LYS A 80 -2.54 -18.20 -16.61
N VAL A 81 -2.63 -17.86 -15.34
CA VAL A 81 -3.23 -16.61 -14.89
C VAL A 81 -2.32 -15.40 -15.13
N LYS A 82 -2.91 -14.23 -15.27
CA LYS A 82 -2.25 -12.96 -15.59
C LYS A 82 -2.54 -11.91 -14.53
N PHE A 83 -1.60 -10.98 -14.33
CA PHE A 83 -1.72 -9.88 -13.39
C PHE A 83 -1.23 -8.57 -14.01
N ILE A 84 -1.99 -7.51 -13.85
CA ILE A 84 -1.62 -6.18 -14.33
C ILE A 84 -0.64 -5.57 -13.35
N CYS A 85 0.51 -5.15 -13.88
CA CYS A 85 1.60 -4.52 -13.17
C CYS A 85 1.81 -3.11 -13.71
N ASN A 86 1.37 -2.10 -12.98
CA ASN A 86 1.56 -0.72 -13.37
C ASN A 86 3.05 -0.35 -13.38
N THR A 87 3.50 0.32 -14.44
CA THR A 87 4.91 0.69 -14.63
C THR A 87 5.07 2.19 -14.89
N PRO A 88 6.06 2.83 -14.25
CA PRO A 88 6.99 2.25 -13.26
C PRO A 88 6.26 1.84 -11.97
N GLY A 89 6.75 0.81 -11.28
CA GLY A 89 6.08 0.25 -10.11
C GLY A 89 7.05 -0.36 -9.09
N TYR A 90 6.51 -0.83 -7.98
CA TYR A 90 7.30 -1.39 -6.88
C TYR A 90 7.79 -2.81 -7.23
N ASP A 91 9.10 -2.99 -7.28
CA ASP A 91 9.77 -4.23 -7.70
C ASP A 91 9.39 -5.46 -6.85
N ARG A 92 9.05 -5.27 -5.58
CA ARG A 92 8.60 -6.37 -4.69
C ARG A 92 7.25 -6.94 -5.10
N HIS A 93 6.35 -6.12 -5.62
CA HIS A 93 5.09 -6.60 -6.19
C HIS A 93 5.36 -7.51 -7.39
N PHE A 94 6.24 -7.10 -8.28
CA PHE A 94 6.62 -7.89 -9.44
C PHE A 94 7.31 -9.20 -9.06
N ALA A 95 8.20 -9.15 -8.06
CA ALA A 95 8.88 -10.34 -7.55
C ALA A 95 7.91 -11.37 -6.93
N ILE A 96 6.84 -10.94 -6.24
CA ILE A 96 5.80 -11.85 -5.75
C ILE A 96 5.05 -12.49 -6.92
N THR A 97 4.69 -11.70 -7.94
CA THR A 97 3.99 -12.17 -9.13
C THR A 97 4.82 -13.21 -9.87
N GLU A 98 6.12 -12.93 -10.08
CA GLU A 98 7.08 -13.85 -10.68
C GLU A 98 7.22 -15.14 -9.88
N LEU A 99 7.36 -15.03 -8.54
CA LEU A 99 7.48 -16.20 -7.65
C LEU A 99 6.31 -17.17 -7.79
N PHE A 100 5.10 -16.65 -7.95
CA PHE A 100 3.90 -17.48 -8.14
C PHE A 100 3.71 -17.95 -9.57
N GLY A 101 4.60 -17.60 -10.51
CA GLY A 101 4.49 -17.98 -11.93
C GLY A 101 3.32 -17.32 -12.65
N ILE A 102 2.84 -16.18 -12.16
CA ILE A 102 1.77 -15.41 -12.77
C ILE A 102 2.37 -14.58 -13.92
N GLU A 103 1.71 -14.55 -15.07
CA GLU A 103 2.13 -13.72 -16.20
C GLU A 103 1.86 -12.25 -15.89
N MET A 104 2.89 -11.41 -15.99
CA MET A 104 2.78 -9.97 -15.78
C MET A 104 2.43 -9.26 -17.09
N ILE A 105 1.41 -8.40 -17.03
CA ILE A 105 1.04 -7.47 -18.10
C ILE A 105 1.43 -6.07 -17.59
N SER A 106 2.37 -5.43 -18.30
CA SER A 106 2.78 -4.06 -17.99
C SER A 106 1.75 -3.07 -18.53
N VAL A 107 1.28 -2.16 -17.70
CA VAL A 107 0.45 -1.01 -18.08
C VAL A 107 1.16 0.26 -17.64
N GLU A 108 1.30 1.23 -18.53
CA GLU A 108 1.98 2.47 -18.22
C GLU A 108 1.16 3.38 -17.30
N MET A 109 1.88 4.18 -16.52
CA MET A 109 1.29 5.25 -15.70
C MET A 109 1.76 6.61 -16.19
N ASP A 110 0.82 7.54 -16.23
CA ASP A 110 1.08 8.96 -16.41
C ASP A 110 1.08 9.70 -15.06
N GLU A 111 1.07 11.04 -15.09
CA GLU A 111 1.02 11.91 -13.91
C GLU A 111 -0.30 11.86 -13.14
N PHE A 112 -1.33 11.19 -13.67
CA PHE A 112 -2.68 11.05 -13.08
C PHE A 112 -2.94 9.65 -12.52
N GLY A 113 -2.11 8.66 -12.87
CA GLY A 113 -2.23 7.26 -12.48
C GLY A 113 -2.13 6.30 -13.68
N PRO A 114 -2.57 5.04 -13.54
CA PRO A 114 -2.46 4.05 -14.59
C PRO A 114 -3.42 4.32 -15.76
N ASP A 115 -3.10 3.81 -16.94
CA ASP A 115 -3.98 3.84 -18.11
C ASP A 115 -5.20 2.95 -17.88
N VAL A 116 -6.31 3.58 -17.46
CA VAL A 116 -7.55 2.86 -17.13
C VAL A 116 -8.32 2.37 -18.35
N GLU A 117 -8.09 2.94 -19.53
CA GLU A 117 -8.70 2.49 -20.78
C GLU A 117 -8.06 1.16 -21.19
N GLU A 118 -6.75 1.07 -21.16
CA GLU A 118 -6.02 -0.19 -21.38
C GLU A 118 -6.43 -1.25 -20.35
N ILE A 119 -6.48 -0.90 -19.06
CA ILE A 119 -6.91 -1.81 -18.00
C ILE A 119 -8.33 -2.33 -18.26
N ALA A 120 -9.26 -1.47 -18.67
CA ALA A 120 -10.64 -1.87 -18.94
C ALA A 120 -10.76 -2.88 -20.09
N GLU A 121 -9.87 -2.84 -21.08
CA GLU A 121 -9.81 -3.86 -22.12
C GLU A 121 -9.17 -5.16 -21.59
N LEU A 122 -8.09 -5.07 -20.83
CA LEU A 122 -7.36 -6.24 -20.30
C LEU A 122 -8.22 -7.08 -19.35
N VAL A 123 -9.04 -6.46 -18.50
CA VAL A 123 -9.88 -7.20 -17.53
C VAL A 123 -11.05 -7.95 -18.16
N LYS A 124 -11.29 -7.80 -19.46
CA LYS A 124 -12.22 -8.64 -20.23
C LYS A 124 -11.71 -10.07 -20.45
N ASP A 125 -10.41 -10.29 -20.33
CA ASP A 125 -9.81 -11.62 -20.30
C ASP A 125 -10.03 -12.26 -18.93
N PRO A 126 -10.78 -13.39 -18.81
CA PRO A 126 -11.03 -14.06 -17.54
C PRO A 126 -9.75 -14.63 -16.87
N MET A 127 -8.64 -14.68 -17.60
CA MET A 127 -7.34 -15.07 -17.05
C MET A 127 -6.62 -13.92 -16.33
N VAL A 128 -7.04 -12.68 -16.51
CA VAL A 128 -6.54 -11.52 -15.75
C VAL A 128 -7.20 -11.54 -14.38
N LYS A 129 -6.41 -11.87 -13.36
CA LYS A 129 -6.90 -12.14 -12.00
C LYS A 129 -6.72 -10.97 -11.03
N GLY A 130 -5.95 -9.98 -11.41
CA GLY A 130 -5.82 -8.81 -10.56
C GLY A 130 -4.79 -7.81 -11.06
N MET A 131 -4.56 -6.81 -10.21
CA MET A 131 -3.58 -5.75 -10.43
C MET A 131 -3.03 -5.22 -9.12
N PHE A 132 -1.83 -4.65 -9.19
CA PHE A 132 -1.26 -3.84 -8.11
C PHE A 132 -1.48 -2.36 -8.36
N CYS A 133 -1.84 -1.64 -7.30
CA CYS A 133 -1.90 -0.18 -7.29
C CYS A 133 -1.14 0.37 -6.08
N VAL A 134 -0.33 1.41 -6.28
CA VAL A 134 0.24 2.24 -5.21
C VAL A 134 -0.31 3.65 -5.41
N PRO A 135 -1.49 3.97 -4.84
CA PRO A 135 -2.32 5.08 -5.33
C PRO A 135 -1.91 6.45 -4.84
N LYS A 136 -1.15 6.55 -3.75
CA LYS A 136 -0.68 7.84 -3.20
C LYS A 136 0.84 7.84 -3.08
N TYR A 137 1.47 8.89 -3.61
CA TYR A 137 2.93 9.04 -3.60
C TYR A 137 3.67 7.78 -4.05
N SER A 138 3.21 7.24 -5.19
CA SER A 138 3.58 5.93 -5.72
C SER A 138 5.09 5.71 -5.76
N ASN A 139 5.50 4.49 -5.43
CA ASN A 139 6.88 4.06 -5.55
C ASN A 139 7.10 3.43 -6.96
N PRO A 140 8.00 3.98 -7.82
CA PRO A 140 9.00 5.02 -7.52
C PRO A 140 8.65 6.44 -7.99
N ASN A 141 7.56 6.66 -8.76
CA ASN A 141 7.33 7.89 -9.51
C ASN A 141 6.73 9.05 -8.70
N GLY A 142 6.24 8.79 -7.46
CA GLY A 142 5.69 9.81 -6.58
C GLY A 142 4.29 10.31 -6.95
N VAL A 143 3.64 9.69 -7.93
CA VAL A 143 2.29 10.06 -8.41
C VAL A 143 1.22 9.72 -7.37
N THR A 144 0.23 10.61 -7.23
CA THR A 144 -1.04 10.33 -6.54
C THR A 144 -2.15 10.23 -7.59
N TYR A 145 -2.94 9.15 -7.54
CA TYR A 145 -4.04 8.95 -8.49
C TYR A 145 -5.11 10.03 -8.34
N THR A 146 -5.60 10.54 -9.46
CA THR A 146 -6.69 11.51 -9.46
C THR A 146 -8.03 10.83 -9.13
N ASP A 147 -9.00 11.64 -8.72
CA ASP A 147 -10.36 11.14 -8.42
C ASP A 147 -10.99 10.43 -9.63
N GLU A 148 -10.72 10.92 -10.84
CA GLU A 148 -11.19 10.32 -12.09
C GLU A 148 -10.59 8.93 -12.30
N ARG A 149 -9.28 8.78 -12.03
CA ARG A 149 -8.59 7.47 -12.13
C ARG A 149 -9.11 6.49 -11.08
N VAL A 150 -9.31 6.95 -9.84
CA VAL A 150 -9.87 6.11 -8.76
C VAL A 150 -11.29 5.65 -9.11
N LYS A 151 -12.16 6.55 -9.57
CA LYS A 151 -13.52 6.19 -10.01
C LYS A 151 -13.54 5.24 -11.19
N ALA A 152 -12.67 5.47 -12.18
CA ALA A 152 -12.57 4.58 -13.34
C ALA A 152 -12.10 3.17 -12.93
N LEU A 153 -11.14 3.05 -12.00
CA LEU A 153 -10.74 1.76 -11.44
C LEU A 153 -11.88 1.09 -10.65
N ALA A 154 -12.62 1.86 -9.84
CA ALA A 154 -13.79 1.37 -9.11
C ALA A 154 -14.91 0.87 -10.06
N ALA A 155 -15.06 1.48 -11.24
CA ALA A 155 -16.07 1.14 -12.24
C ALA A 155 -15.72 -0.08 -13.11
N LEU A 156 -14.51 -0.67 -12.97
CA LEU A 156 -14.07 -1.82 -13.75
C LEU A 156 -15.06 -2.99 -13.62
N LYS A 157 -15.29 -3.68 -14.72
CA LYS A 157 -16.16 -4.88 -14.79
C LYS A 157 -15.33 -6.09 -15.27
N PRO A 158 -14.52 -6.68 -14.40
CA PRO A 158 -13.70 -7.82 -14.77
C PRO A 158 -14.56 -9.03 -15.19
N ALA A 159 -14.13 -9.75 -16.23
CA ALA A 159 -14.74 -11.01 -16.62
C ALA A 159 -14.49 -12.12 -15.56
N ALA A 160 -13.38 -12.03 -14.82
CA ALA A 160 -13.08 -12.93 -13.73
C ALA A 160 -13.77 -12.47 -12.44
N LYS A 161 -14.70 -13.28 -11.89
CA LYS A 161 -15.36 -12.99 -10.60
C LYS A 161 -14.41 -12.98 -9.41
N ASP A 162 -13.25 -13.61 -9.56
CA ASP A 162 -12.16 -13.71 -8.59
C ASP A 162 -11.04 -12.69 -8.85
N PHE A 163 -11.30 -11.67 -9.66
CA PHE A 163 -10.38 -10.54 -9.87
C PHE A 163 -10.17 -9.75 -8.58
N ARG A 164 -8.92 -9.35 -8.30
CA ARG A 164 -8.57 -8.58 -7.10
C ARG A 164 -7.60 -7.44 -7.41
N VAL A 165 -7.91 -6.27 -6.91
CA VAL A 165 -6.99 -5.12 -6.88
C VAL A 165 -6.29 -5.11 -5.52
N ILE A 166 -4.98 -5.17 -5.56
CA ILE A 166 -4.10 -5.02 -4.40
C ILE A 166 -3.78 -3.54 -4.29
N TRP A 167 -4.48 -2.86 -3.39
CA TRP A 167 -4.41 -1.42 -3.19
C TRP A 167 -3.40 -1.12 -2.08
N ASP A 168 -2.12 -0.95 -2.44
CA ASP A 168 -1.02 -0.68 -1.50
C ASP A 168 -0.96 0.80 -1.16
N ASN A 169 -1.64 1.19 -0.09
CA ASN A 169 -1.75 2.57 0.38
C ASN A 169 -0.79 2.87 1.55
N ASP A 170 0.46 2.45 1.41
CA ASP A 170 1.47 2.55 2.47
C ASP A 170 1.94 3.99 2.72
N TYR A 171 1.62 4.93 1.79
CA TYR A 171 2.00 6.35 1.87
C TYR A 171 0.84 7.30 2.18
N ILE A 172 -0.31 6.79 2.62
CA ILE A 172 -1.55 7.57 2.81
C ILE A 172 -1.38 8.84 3.65
N ILE A 173 -0.46 8.86 4.62
CA ILE A 173 -0.20 9.98 5.54
C ILE A 173 1.26 10.48 5.47
N HIS A 174 1.89 10.40 4.31
CA HIS A 174 3.31 10.77 4.12
C HIS A 174 3.46 12.11 3.39
N GLU A 175 2.69 13.11 3.80
CA GLU A 175 2.73 14.46 3.29
C GLU A 175 4.05 15.17 3.65
N LEU A 176 4.58 15.96 2.72
CA LEU A 176 5.78 16.78 2.92
C LEU A 176 5.52 18.29 2.73
N THR A 177 4.28 18.69 2.43
CA THR A 177 3.89 20.07 2.16
C THR A 177 2.59 20.42 2.88
N ASP A 178 2.30 21.73 2.99
CA ASP A 178 1.04 22.24 3.56
C ASP A 178 -0.16 22.10 2.60
N THR A 179 0.11 21.73 1.33
CA THR A 179 -0.90 21.49 0.30
C THR A 179 -0.73 20.07 -0.27
N PRO A 180 -0.96 19.04 0.55
CA PRO A 180 -0.75 17.66 0.16
C PRO A 180 -1.75 17.23 -0.93
N ASP A 181 -1.40 16.15 -1.62
CA ASP A 181 -2.36 15.49 -2.48
C ASP A 181 -3.40 14.75 -1.63
N VAL A 182 -4.65 14.79 -2.08
CA VAL A 182 -5.75 14.06 -1.47
C VAL A 182 -6.08 12.87 -2.35
N LEU A 183 -6.06 11.67 -1.77
CA LEU A 183 -6.49 10.45 -2.44
C LEU A 183 -7.96 10.18 -2.10
N MET A 184 -8.79 9.98 -3.12
CA MET A 184 -10.17 9.53 -2.93
C MET A 184 -10.19 8.15 -2.28
N ASN A 185 -11.08 7.95 -1.29
CA ASN A 185 -11.29 6.63 -0.68
C ASN A 185 -11.85 5.67 -1.72
N ILE A 186 -11.13 4.56 -1.97
CA ILE A 186 -11.50 3.58 -2.99
C ILE A 186 -12.81 2.86 -2.66
N PHE A 187 -13.09 2.56 -1.40
CA PHE A 187 -14.33 1.88 -1.03
C PHE A 187 -15.54 2.79 -1.18
N GLU A 188 -15.41 4.10 -0.92
CA GLU A 188 -16.49 5.06 -1.24
C GLU A 188 -16.75 5.14 -2.74
N ALA A 189 -15.70 5.15 -3.57
CA ALA A 189 -15.86 5.10 -5.02
C ALA A 189 -16.53 3.79 -5.48
N CYS A 190 -16.15 2.65 -4.88
CA CYS A 190 -16.74 1.35 -5.22
C CYS A 190 -18.22 1.22 -4.89
N LYS A 191 -18.74 1.91 -3.86
CA LYS A 191 -20.16 1.86 -3.48
C LYS A 191 -21.09 2.27 -4.63
N GLU A 192 -20.66 3.19 -5.48
CA GLU A 192 -21.43 3.62 -6.66
C GLU A 192 -21.62 2.49 -7.67
N PHE A 193 -20.67 1.55 -7.74
CA PHE A 193 -20.61 0.50 -8.75
C PHE A 193 -20.87 -0.91 -8.20
N GLY A 194 -20.91 -1.07 -6.86
CA GLY A 194 -21.05 -2.36 -6.19
C GLY A 194 -19.84 -3.27 -6.40
N THR A 195 -18.63 -2.70 -6.37
CA THR A 195 -17.36 -3.38 -6.70
C THR A 195 -16.41 -3.50 -5.52
N GLU A 196 -16.85 -3.25 -4.29
CA GLU A 196 -16.03 -3.29 -3.08
C GLU A 196 -15.30 -4.63 -2.89
N ASP A 197 -15.92 -5.73 -3.35
CA ASP A 197 -15.34 -7.07 -3.27
C ASP A 197 -14.09 -7.23 -4.16
N ASN A 198 -13.91 -6.37 -5.16
CA ASN A 198 -12.73 -6.43 -6.03
C ASN A 198 -11.47 -5.85 -5.36
N PHE A 199 -11.60 -5.08 -4.29
CA PHE A 199 -10.49 -4.34 -3.70
C PHE A 199 -10.11 -4.90 -2.32
N VAL A 200 -8.80 -4.98 -2.09
CA VAL A 200 -8.20 -5.18 -0.76
C VAL A 200 -7.10 -4.14 -0.60
N GLU A 201 -7.26 -3.28 0.39
CA GLU A 201 -6.33 -2.21 0.70
C GLU A 201 -5.36 -2.63 1.79
N PHE A 202 -4.10 -2.23 1.64
CA PHE A 202 -3.01 -2.57 2.55
C PHE A 202 -2.26 -1.32 2.98
N THR A 203 -1.85 -1.28 4.23
CA THR A 203 -1.00 -0.23 4.78
C THR A 203 -0.15 -0.76 5.94
N SER A 204 0.83 0.02 6.37
CA SER A 204 1.63 -0.32 7.54
C SER A 204 2.24 0.90 8.23
N THR A 205 2.69 0.71 9.46
CA THR A 205 3.48 1.73 10.17
C THR A 205 4.99 1.58 9.92
N SER A 206 5.41 0.78 8.95
CA SER A 206 6.84 0.50 8.68
C SER A 206 7.65 1.78 8.42
N LYS A 207 7.04 2.77 7.76
CA LYS A 207 7.66 4.07 7.45
C LYS A 207 7.19 5.19 8.39
N ILE A 208 6.31 4.87 9.35
CA ILE A 208 5.76 5.80 10.35
C ILE A 208 6.48 5.64 11.68
N SER A 209 6.71 4.39 12.13
CA SER A 209 7.36 4.05 13.40
C SER A 209 8.71 3.36 13.18
N PHE A 210 8.73 2.02 13.20
CA PHE A 210 9.93 1.23 13.03
C PHE A 210 9.78 0.23 11.88
N PRO A 211 10.66 0.25 10.86
CA PRO A 211 10.56 -0.68 9.72
C PRO A 211 10.60 -2.16 10.13
N GLY A 212 11.41 -2.50 11.13
CA GLY A 212 11.54 -3.88 11.64
C GLY A 212 10.56 -4.25 12.76
N ALA A 213 9.71 -3.32 13.22
CA ALA A 213 8.78 -3.51 14.33
C ALA A 213 7.50 -2.68 14.15
N GLY A 214 7.06 -2.51 12.91
CA GLY A 214 5.79 -1.87 12.56
C GLY A 214 4.58 -2.75 12.85
N VAL A 215 3.42 -2.24 12.50
CA VAL A 215 2.14 -2.95 12.46
C VAL A 215 1.54 -2.72 11.09
N SER A 216 1.07 -3.78 10.44
CA SER A 216 0.37 -3.70 9.17
C SER A 216 -1.13 -3.92 9.35
N ALA A 217 -1.90 -3.40 8.41
CA ALA A 217 -3.33 -3.59 8.34
C ALA A 217 -3.78 -3.83 6.91
N MET A 218 -4.87 -4.57 6.76
CA MET A 218 -5.63 -4.62 5.52
C MET A 218 -7.06 -4.19 5.79
N ALA A 219 -7.64 -3.49 4.81
CA ALA A 219 -9.05 -3.15 4.75
C ALA A 219 -9.72 -3.83 3.57
N ALA A 220 -10.95 -4.32 3.74
CA ALA A 220 -11.69 -5.00 2.70
C ALA A 220 -13.21 -4.95 2.97
N SER A 221 -14.00 -5.31 1.96
CA SER A 221 -15.44 -5.50 2.09
C SER A 221 -15.82 -6.53 3.16
N ASP A 222 -17.06 -6.50 3.65
CA ASP A 222 -17.57 -7.48 4.63
C ASP A 222 -17.40 -8.93 4.14
N ASN A 223 -17.60 -9.17 2.83
CA ASN A 223 -17.45 -10.50 2.23
C ASN A 223 -15.98 -10.97 2.26
N ASN A 224 -15.06 -10.11 1.83
CA ASN A 224 -13.63 -10.41 1.84
C ASN A 224 -13.10 -10.60 3.27
N ILE A 225 -13.50 -9.74 4.23
CA ILE A 225 -13.13 -9.88 5.64
C ILE A 225 -13.61 -11.23 6.19
N ALA A 226 -14.85 -11.63 5.92
CA ALA A 226 -15.38 -12.91 6.39
C ALA A 226 -14.62 -14.10 5.79
N GLU A 227 -14.25 -14.04 4.52
CA GLU A 227 -13.47 -15.07 3.84
C GLU A 227 -12.02 -15.15 4.38
N ILE A 228 -11.35 -14.01 4.52
CA ILE A 228 -9.99 -13.93 5.04
C ILE A 228 -9.91 -14.44 6.48
N LYS A 229 -10.85 -14.06 7.34
CA LYS A 229 -10.89 -14.50 8.74
C LYS A 229 -11.04 -16.04 8.88
N LYS A 230 -11.81 -16.68 8.01
CA LYS A 230 -11.91 -18.16 8.02
C LYS A 230 -10.56 -18.81 7.78
N ARG A 231 -9.74 -18.23 6.90
CA ARG A 231 -8.41 -18.75 6.55
C ARG A 231 -7.36 -18.40 7.59
N LEU A 232 -7.47 -17.20 8.15
CA LEU A 232 -6.55 -16.71 9.17
C LEU A 232 -6.51 -17.64 10.40
N ASN A 233 -7.62 -18.30 10.75
CA ASN A 233 -7.70 -19.30 11.81
C ASN A 233 -6.75 -20.50 11.64
N PHE A 234 -6.30 -20.78 10.42
CA PHE A 234 -5.34 -21.85 10.15
C PHE A 234 -3.90 -21.34 10.07
N GLN A 235 -3.74 -20.04 9.87
CA GLN A 235 -2.44 -19.39 9.68
C GLN A 235 -1.82 -18.95 11.01
N THR A 236 -2.64 -18.41 11.91
CA THR A 236 -2.18 -17.87 13.19
C THR A 236 -3.27 -17.92 14.25
N ILE A 237 -2.88 -17.82 15.53
CA ILE A 237 -3.82 -17.60 16.65
C ILE A 237 -4.04 -16.09 16.86
N SER A 238 -3.00 -15.31 16.65
CA SER A 238 -3.02 -13.83 16.67
C SER A 238 -1.67 -13.29 16.25
N TYR A 239 -1.67 -12.07 15.76
CA TYR A 239 -0.43 -11.29 15.58
C TYR A 239 0.01 -10.64 16.91
N ASP A 240 1.21 -10.07 16.94
CA ASP A 240 1.81 -9.47 18.14
C ASP A 240 0.95 -8.32 18.70
N LYS A 241 0.19 -8.61 19.76
CA LYS A 241 -0.70 -7.65 20.42
C LYS A 241 0.04 -6.64 21.29
N LEU A 242 1.21 -7.00 21.80
CA LEU A 242 2.03 -6.04 22.56
C LEU A 242 2.55 -4.94 21.64
N ASN A 243 2.94 -5.31 20.41
CA ASN A 243 3.35 -4.31 19.43
C ASN A 243 2.17 -3.44 18.97
N GLN A 244 0.99 -4.03 18.74
CA GLN A 244 -0.24 -3.28 18.44
C GLN A 244 -0.54 -2.27 19.57
N LEU A 245 -0.57 -2.74 20.81
CA LEU A 245 -0.84 -1.92 22.00
C LEU A 245 0.17 -0.77 22.15
N ARG A 246 1.47 -1.05 21.90
CA ARG A 246 2.52 -0.04 21.93
C ARG A 246 2.27 1.09 20.93
N HIS A 247 1.83 0.76 19.72
CA HIS A 247 1.47 1.75 18.69
C HIS A 247 0.24 2.57 19.11
N VAL A 248 -0.81 1.90 19.57
CA VAL A 248 -2.02 2.58 20.06
C VAL A 248 -1.70 3.53 21.21
N LYS A 249 -0.96 3.07 22.22
CA LYS A 249 -0.59 3.92 23.38
C LYS A 249 0.28 5.11 22.98
N PHE A 250 1.12 4.96 21.98
CA PHE A 250 1.99 6.03 21.49
C PHE A 250 1.24 7.05 20.65
N PHE A 251 0.46 6.61 19.68
CA PHE A 251 -0.25 7.49 18.74
C PHE A 251 -1.58 7.99 19.30
N LYS A 252 -2.26 7.18 20.09
CA LYS A 252 -3.59 7.39 20.68
C LYS A 252 -4.72 7.34 19.63
N ASN A 253 -4.62 8.10 18.54
CA ASN A 253 -5.61 8.21 17.47
C ASN A 253 -4.92 8.66 16.17
N ALA A 254 -5.68 8.82 15.09
CA ALA A 254 -5.18 9.28 13.80
C ALA A 254 -4.53 10.67 13.85
N ASP A 255 -5.05 11.60 14.66
CA ASP A 255 -4.42 12.92 14.84
C ASP A 255 -3.03 12.80 15.46
N GLY A 256 -2.84 11.88 16.40
CA GLY A 256 -1.53 11.60 16.99
C GLY A 256 -0.54 11.00 15.98
N VAL A 257 -1.02 10.18 15.03
CA VAL A 257 -0.20 9.69 13.91
C VAL A 257 0.18 10.86 13.00
N LYS A 258 -0.80 11.70 12.62
CA LYS A 258 -0.55 12.89 11.79
C LYS A 258 0.47 13.82 12.44
N ALA A 259 0.30 14.18 13.72
CA ALA A 259 1.25 15.02 14.46
C ALA A 259 2.66 14.41 14.58
N HIS A 260 2.77 13.07 14.50
CA HIS A 260 4.05 12.39 14.42
C HIS A 260 4.66 12.52 13.01
N MET A 261 3.85 12.37 11.97
CA MET A 261 4.29 12.52 10.58
C MET A 261 4.66 13.97 10.24
N ASP A 262 4.05 14.98 10.85
CA ASP A 262 4.47 16.39 10.72
C ASP A 262 5.93 16.59 11.17
N LYS A 263 6.40 15.82 12.17
CA LYS A 263 7.81 15.82 12.57
C LYS A 263 8.72 15.13 11.55
N HIS A 264 8.24 14.07 10.91
CA HIS A 264 8.94 13.46 9.78
C HIS A 264 9.04 14.45 8.61
N ALA A 265 7.94 15.11 8.27
CA ALA A 265 7.91 16.13 7.22
C ALA A 265 8.92 17.25 7.50
N ALA A 266 9.00 17.74 8.73
CA ALA A 266 9.98 18.77 9.11
C ALA A 266 11.44 18.35 8.88
N ILE A 267 11.75 17.05 8.92
CA ILE A 267 13.08 16.50 8.64
C ILE A 267 13.29 16.23 7.15
N MET A 268 12.24 15.73 6.47
CA MET A 268 12.34 15.25 5.09
C MET A 268 12.12 16.36 4.06
N ALA A 269 11.15 17.26 4.26
CA ALA A 269 10.80 18.29 3.29
C ALA A 269 11.99 19.19 2.89
N PRO A 270 12.88 19.65 3.81
CA PRO A 270 14.06 20.43 3.40
C PRO A 270 14.98 19.66 2.44
N LYS A 271 15.11 18.34 2.60
CA LYS A 271 15.94 17.50 1.72
C LYS A 271 15.31 17.35 0.35
N PHE A 272 14.00 17.11 0.30
CA PHE A 272 13.23 17.00 -0.95
C PHE A 272 13.27 18.32 -1.72
N ASN A 273 13.01 19.44 -1.05
CA ASN A 273 13.05 20.75 -1.66
C ASN A 273 14.44 21.08 -2.23
N MET A 274 15.51 20.77 -1.49
CA MET A 274 16.87 20.97 -1.99
C MET A 274 17.13 20.19 -3.27
N VAL A 275 16.71 18.93 -3.35
CA VAL A 275 16.89 18.10 -4.56
C VAL A 275 16.05 18.65 -5.72
N LEU A 276 14.77 18.96 -5.48
CA LEU A 276 13.88 19.52 -6.50
C LEU A 276 14.39 20.88 -7.02
N ASP A 277 14.85 21.76 -6.13
CA ASP A 277 15.43 23.05 -6.50
C ASP A 277 16.71 22.89 -7.37
N MET A 278 17.55 21.91 -7.02
CA MET A 278 18.75 21.59 -7.81
C MET A 278 18.39 21.04 -9.19
N LEU A 279 17.41 20.14 -9.27
CA LEU A 279 16.92 19.60 -10.54
C LEU A 279 16.36 20.73 -11.43
N GLU A 280 15.52 21.60 -10.87
CA GLU A 280 14.95 22.75 -11.59
C GLU A 280 16.02 23.74 -12.07
N LYS A 281 16.99 24.07 -11.20
CA LYS A 281 17.98 25.09 -11.50
C LYS A 281 19.09 24.61 -12.44
N GLU A 282 19.58 23.39 -12.21
CA GLU A 282 20.81 22.90 -12.87
C GLU A 282 20.50 21.90 -14.01
N ILE A 283 19.41 21.15 -13.92
CA ILE A 283 19.10 20.07 -14.88
C ILE A 283 18.02 20.48 -15.89
N ALA A 284 16.94 21.15 -15.45
CA ALA A 284 15.85 21.56 -16.34
C ALA A 284 16.35 22.37 -17.57
N PRO A 285 17.29 23.34 -17.43
CA PRO A 285 17.80 24.10 -18.59
C PRO A 285 18.52 23.25 -19.62
N LEU A 286 19.01 22.06 -19.24
CA LEU A 286 19.75 21.14 -20.12
C LEU A 286 18.83 20.25 -20.95
N GLY A 287 17.56 20.09 -20.57
CA GLY A 287 16.58 19.23 -21.26
C GLY A 287 16.97 17.74 -21.29
N ILE A 288 17.72 17.25 -20.29
CA ILE A 288 18.26 15.88 -20.24
C ILE A 288 17.49 14.95 -19.31
N GLY A 289 16.39 15.42 -18.72
CA GLY A 289 15.56 14.61 -17.85
C GLY A 289 14.28 15.29 -17.42
N GLU A 290 13.37 14.47 -16.90
CA GLU A 290 12.06 14.86 -16.42
C GLU A 290 11.83 14.26 -15.03
N TRP A 291 11.03 14.92 -14.19
CA TRP A 291 10.67 14.46 -12.84
C TRP A 291 9.32 15.03 -12.40
N VAL A 292 8.68 14.32 -11.48
CA VAL A 292 7.46 14.79 -10.83
C VAL A 292 7.83 15.64 -9.61
N LYS A 293 7.17 16.79 -9.44
CA LYS A 293 7.26 17.61 -8.23
C LYS A 293 6.40 16.99 -7.13
N VAL A 294 6.98 16.04 -6.43
CA VAL A 294 6.28 15.26 -5.40
C VAL A 294 5.95 16.12 -4.18
N LYS A 295 4.76 15.92 -3.60
CA LYS A 295 4.29 16.57 -2.38
C LYS A 295 4.34 15.66 -1.15
N GLY A 296 4.83 14.43 -1.32
CA GLY A 296 4.91 13.43 -0.26
C GLY A 296 5.67 12.19 -0.67
N GLY A 297 5.62 11.18 0.18
CA GLY A 297 6.33 9.92 -0.05
C GLY A 297 7.82 9.99 0.24
N TYR A 298 8.58 9.08 -0.38
CA TYR A 298 10.02 8.90 -0.11
C TYR A 298 10.89 8.95 -1.36
N PHE A 299 10.31 9.23 -2.55
CA PHE A 299 11.02 9.11 -3.82
C PHE A 299 10.88 10.37 -4.66
N ILE A 300 11.95 10.71 -5.35
CA ILE A 300 11.96 11.62 -6.50
C ILE A 300 12.44 10.78 -7.67
N SER A 301 11.55 10.49 -8.61
CA SER A 301 11.90 9.74 -9.82
C SER A 301 12.45 10.68 -10.87
N TYR A 302 13.59 10.35 -11.42
CA TYR A 302 14.22 11.07 -12.49
C TYR A 302 14.24 10.23 -13.77
N ASN A 303 13.52 10.67 -14.79
CA ASN A 303 13.46 10.03 -16.10
C ASN A 303 14.48 10.70 -17.03
N THR A 304 15.50 9.97 -17.42
CA THR A 304 16.55 10.49 -18.32
C THR A 304 16.09 10.52 -19.75
N VAL A 305 16.39 11.62 -20.45
CA VAL A 305 16.17 11.79 -21.89
C VAL A 305 17.45 11.41 -22.64
N GLY A 306 17.36 10.52 -23.62
CA GLY A 306 18.48 10.14 -24.47
C GLY A 306 19.56 9.26 -23.82
N SER A 307 19.27 8.67 -22.64
CA SER A 307 20.17 7.77 -21.92
C SER A 307 19.39 6.66 -21.19
N SER A 308 20.07 5.82 -20.43
CA SER A 308 19.43 4.80 -19.60
C SER A 308 19.70 5.05 -18.11
N ALA A 309 18.76 4.63 -17.25
CA ALA A 309 18.91 4.70 -15.81
C ALA A 309 20.20 4.02 -15.34
N LYS A 310 20.56 2.87 -15.93
CA LYS A 310 21.82 2.17 -15.65
C LYS A 310 23.04 3.06 -15.89
N ARG A 311 23.07 3.73 -17.06
CA ARG A 311 24.20 4.61 -17.42
C ARG A 311 24.30 5.81 -16.51
N ILE A 312 23.17 6.44 -16.17
CA ILE A 312 23.13 7.57 -15.23
C ILE A 312 23.58 7.11 -13.83
N GLY A 313 23.09 5.98 -13.35
CA GLY A 313 23.52 5.42 -12.06
C GLY A 313 25.03 5.16 -11.99
N GLU A 314 25.64 4.62 -13.07
CA GLU A 314 27.09 4.45 -13.15
C GLU A 314 27.86 5.80 -13.10
N LEU A 315 27.38 6.81 -13.82
CA LEU A 315 27.97 8.16 -13.82
C LEU A 315 27.87 8.81 -12.44
N CYS A 316 26.70 8.75 -11.82
CA CYS A 316 26.49 9.27 -10.47
C CYS A 316 27.39 8.57 -9.45
N LYS A 317 27.49 7.23 -9.51
CA LYS A 317 28.36 6.46 -8.64
C LYS A 317 29.83 6.87 -8.79
N ASN A 318 30.30 7.07 -10.03
CA ASN A 318 31.66 7.53 -10.30
C ASN A 318 31.93 8.95 -9.79
N ALA A 319 30.88 9.78 -9.71
CA ALA A 319 30.93 11.12 -9.12
C ALA A 319 30.73 11.13 -7.58
N GLY A 320 30.58 9.96 -6.95
CA GLY A 320 30.39 9.83 -5.49
C GLY A 320 28.93 9.92 -5.02
N LEU A 321 27.97 9.91 -5.94
CA LEU A 321 26.53 9.91 -5.62
C LEU A 321 25.95 8.51 -5.84
N VAL A 322 25.33 7.97 -4.80
CA VAL A 322 24.58 6.69 -4.87
C VAL A 322 23.10 7.00 -4.99
N LEU A 323 22.50 6.50 -6.06
CA LEU A 323 21.06 6.61 -6.36
C LEU A 323 20.35 5.31 -6.00
#